data_fc3343540873b701a65aa7e7b3bd15dc
#
_entry.id   fc3343540873b701a65aa7e7b3bd15dc
#
_cell.length_a   1.000
_cell.length_b   1.000
_cell.length_c   1.000
_cell.angle_alpha   90.00
_cell.angle_beta   90.00
_cell.angle_gamma   90.00
#
_symmetry.space_group_name_H-M   'P 1'
#
loop_
_entity.id
_entity.type
_entity.pdbx_description
1 polymer ?
#
loop_
_entity_poly.entity_id
_entity_poly.type
_entity_poly.pdbx_seq_one_letter_code
_entity_poly.pdbx_strand_id
1 'polypeptide(L)'
;LSRGLGDVYKRQKVTCALDELRTLPEELPLYQKQIQRFFELVLDIDKAGRELSRQVMRYYHFDQPDQPSDPKLFPFCLLTTRFEPVDGDTCAPVLYANTVADMISYSLQTCVERNITVRRCKNCGRYFAQTGRVSAEYCDRTPLDGQSSCRAMGAFQQWTLKQADDPVFKVYRREYKRRFAWIKAGRISDSEFYAWSEQAREQKKKCDEGIITAEQFQQWLKES
;
A
#
# COMPACT_ATOMS: atom_id res chain seq x y z
N LEU A 1 -10.53 -25.14 7.91
CA LEU A 1 -11.33 -24.92 6.67
C LEU A 1 -10.72 -23.89 5.68
N SER A 2 -9.49 -23.40 5.89
CA SER A 2 -8.87 -22.40 4.99
C SER A 2 -7.78 -22.95 4.05
N ARG A 3 -7.53 -24.25 4.03
CA ARG A 3 -6.48 -24.86 3.19
C ARG A 3 -6.89 -25.17 1.73
N GLY A 4 -8.18 -25.11 1.39
CA GLY A 4 -8.68 -25.51 0.08
C GLY A 4 -8.72 -24.40 -1.00
N LEU A 5 -8.73 -23.13 -0.60
CA LEU A 5 -8.86 -22.02 -1.57
C LEU A 5 -7.53 -21.61 -2.23
N GLY A 6 -6.39 -21.89 -1.59
CA GLY A 6 -5.07 -21.56 -2.14
C GLY A 6 -4.64 -22.41 -3.33
N ASP A 7 -5.12 -23.66 -3.41
CA ASP A 7 -4.71 -24.61 -4.46
C ASP A 7 -5.56 -24.50 -5.74
N VAL A 8 -6.79 -23.98 -5.64
CA VAL A 8 -7.70 -23.78 -6.78
C VAL A 8 -7.15 -22.74 -7.78
N TYR A 9 -6.35 -21.79 -7.31
CA TYR A 9 -5.76 -20.74 -8.18
C TYR A 9 -4.45 -21.15 -8.87
N LYS A 10 -3.87 -22.31 -8.55
CA LYS A 10 -2.56 -22.70 -9.07
C LYS A 10 -2.56 -23.28 -10.50
N ARG A 11 -3.73 -23.55 -11.11
CA ARG A 11 -3.80 -24.17 -12.43
C ARG A 11 -4.67 -23.39 -13.40
N GLN A 12 -4.26 -22.16 -13.73
CA GLN A 12 -4.79 -21.48 -14.91
C GLN A 12 -3.97 -21.91 -16.12
N LYS A 13 -4.59 -22.68 -17.01
CA LYS A 13 -4.02 -22.93 -18.34
C LYS A 13 -4.33 -21.77 -19.25
N VAL A 14 -3.30 -21.02 -19.61
CA VAL A 14 -3.38 -20.05 -20.72
C VAL A 14 -2.95 -20.76 -21.98
N THR A 15 -3.88 -20.88 -22.93
CA THR A 15 -3.59 -21.42 -24.25
C THR A 15 -3.50 -20.25 -25.20
N CYS A 16 -2.30 -19.72 -25.42
CA CYS A 16 -2.04 -18.70 -26.42
C CYS A 16 -1.69 -19.35 -27.76
N ALA A 17 -2.24 -18.85 -28.86
CA ALA A 17 -1.79 -19.20 -30.18
C ALA A 17 -0.36 -18.66 -30.40
N LEU A 18 0.46 -19.35 -31.22
CA LEU A 18 1.84 -18.92 -31.52
C LEU A 18 1.92 -17.49 -32.09
N ASP A 19 0.91 -17.11 -32.88
CA ASP A 19 0.85 -15.77 -33.47
C ASP A 19 0.62 -14.68 -32.41
N GLU A 20 -0.17 -14.97 -31.37
CA GLU A 20 -0.36 -14.06 -30.25
C GLU A 20 0.93 -13.89 -29.45
N LEU A 21 1.72 -14.94 -29.26
CA LEU A 21 3.03 -14.85 -28.61
C LEU A 21 4.02 -13.97 -29.38
N ARG A 22 3.90 -13.91 -30.73
CA ARG A 22 4.74 -13.05 -31.57
C ARG A 22 4.38 -11.58 -31.44
N THR A 23 3.09 -11.24 -31.31
CA THR A 23 2.63 -9.87 -31.17
C THR A 23 2.69 -9.35 -29.74
N LEU A 24 2.75 -10.24 -28.75
CA LEU A 24 2.75 -9.90 -27.33
C LEU A 24 3.79 -8.84 -26.92
N PRO A 25 5.06 -8.89 -27.36
CA PRO A 25 6.04 -7.86 -26.98
C PRO A 25 5.64 -6.43 -27.40
N GLU A 26 4.94 -6.29 -28.53
CA GLU A 26 4.43 -5.00 -29.02
C GLU A 26 3.19 -4.54 -28.26
N GLU A 27 2.39 -5.48 -27.75
CA GLU A 27 1.15 -5.22 -27.03
C GLU A 27 1.36 -4.93 -25.53
N LEU A 28 2.44 -5.44 -24.93
CA LEU A 28 2.72 -5.28 -23.51
C LEU A 28 2.71 -3.82 -23.03
N PRO A 29 3.33 -2.85 -23.74
CA PRO A 29 3.28 -1.45 -23.32
C PRO A 29 1.86 -0.89 -23.31
N LEU A 30 1.02 -1.32 -24.26
CA LEU A 30 -0.39 -0.93 -24.32
C LEU A 30 -1.18 -1.53 -23.14
N TYR A 31 -0.99 -2.81 -22.84
CA TYR A 31 -1.62 -3.44 -21.67
C TYR A 31 -1.20 -2.75 -20.38
N GLN A 32 0.08 -2.42 -20.21
CA GLN A 32 0.56 -1.68 -19.04
C GLN A 32 -0.15 -0.34 -18.89
N LYS A 33 -0.27 0.44 -19.97
CA LYS A 33 -0.96 1.73 -20.00
C LYS A 33 -2.44 1.57 -19.62
N GLN A 34 -3.12 0.56 -20.19
CA GLN A 34 -4.54 0.31 -19.91
C GLN A 34 -4.77 -0.20 -18.47
N ILE A 35 -3.92 -1.06 -17.94
CA ILE A 35 -3.97 -1.50 -16.54
C ILE A 35 -3.76 -0.30 -15.61
N GLN A 36 -2.76 0.53 -15.88
CA GLN A 36 -2.52 1.72 -15.08
C GLN A 36 -3.72 2.66 -15.10
N ARG A 37 -4.30 2.92 -16.27
CA ARG A 37 -5.51 3.72 -16.43
C ARG A 37 -6.68 3.13 -15.63
N PHE A 38 -6.89 1.82 -15.71
CA PHE A 38 -7.95 1.15 -14.93
C PHE A 38 -7.73 1.28 -13.44
N PHE A 39 -6.50 1.13 -12.97
CA PHE A 39 -6.17 1.33 -11.56
C PHE A 39 -6.48 2.76 -11.12
N GLU A 40 -6.06 3.77 -11.89
CA GLU A 40 -6.26 5.18 -11.56
C GLU A 40 -7.72 5.62 -11.59
N LEU A 41 -8.51 5.11 -12.53
CA LEU A 41 -9.90 5.54 -12.70
C LEU A 41 -10.90 4.72 -11.90
N VAL A 42 -10.59 3.44 -11.63
CA VAL A 42 -11.55 2.50 -11.05
C VAL A 42 -11.14 2.02 -9.66
N LEU A 43 -9.91 1.55 -9.49
CA LEU A 43 -9.50 0.83 -8.28
C LEU A 43 -8.78 1.70 -7.24
N ASP A 44 -8.18 2.83 -7.65
CA ASP A 44 -7.42 3.68 -6.73
C ASP A 44 -8.35 4.38 -5.73
N ILE A 45 -8.27 3.98 -4.46
CA ILE A 45 -9.14 4.49 -3.40
C ILE A 45 -9.00 5.99 -3.15
N ASP A 46 -7.83 6.55 -3.44
CA ASP A 46 -7.56 7.98 -3.23
C ASP A 46 -8.09 8.85 -4.38
N LYS A 47 -8.18 8.28 -5.61
CA LYS A 47 -8.61 8.98 -6.83
C LYS A 47 -10.05 8.66 -7.22
N ALA A 48 -10.43 7.39 -7.18
CA ALA A 48 -11.71 6.91 -7.70
C ALA A 48 -12.80 6.80 -6.64
N GLY A 49 -12.45 6.69 -5.36
CA GLY A 49 -13.40 6.49 -4.28
C GLY A 49 -13.75 5.01 -4.07
N ARG A 50 -14.91 4.73 -3.45
CA ARG A 50 -15.24 3.37 -2.98
C ARG A 50 -16.26 2.61 -3.83
N GLU A 51 -17.00 3.29 -4.69
CA GLU A 51 -18.04 2.66 -5.51
C GLU A 51 -17.47 2.16 -6.84
N LEU A 52 -16.78 1.02 -6.82
CA LEU A 52 -16.03 0.51 -7.97
C LEU A 52 -16.89 0.27 -9.20
N SER A 53 -18.11 -0.24 -9.03
CA SER A 53 -19.04 -0.50 -10.15
C SER A 53 -19.39 0.78 -10.92
N ARG A 54 -19.56 1.92 -10.23
CA ARG A 54 -19.75 3.22 -10.88
C ARG A 54 -18.48 3.73 -11.54
N GLN A 55 -17.32 3.42 -10.98
CA GLN A 55 -16.05 3.86 -11.53
C GLN A 55 -15.68 3.16 -12.84
N VAL A 56 -16.16 1.92 -13.07
CA VAL A 56 -15.95 1.21 -14.33
C VAL A 56 -16.49 2.04 -15.52
N MET A 57 -17.59 2.76 -15.34
CA MET A 57 -18.12 3.66 -16.37
C MET A 57 -17.11 4.75 -16.76
N ARG A 58 -16.31 5.23 -15.84
CA ARG A 58 -15.26 6.24 -16.14
C ARG A 58 -14.17 5.67 -17.04
N TYR A 59 -13.84 4.40 -16.91
CA TYR A 59 -12.87 3.75 -17.77
C TYR A 59 -13.34 3.70 -19.21
N TYR A 60 -14.64 3.49 -19.45
CA TYR A 60 -15.21 3.46 -20.79
C TYR A 60 -15.51 4.85 -21.38
N HIS A 61 -15.88 5.82 -20.54
CA HIS A 61 -16.32 7.15 -21.00
C HIS A 61 -15.23 8.22 -20.94
N PHE A 62 -14.00 7.84 -20.60
CA PHE A 62 -12.91 8.79 -20.47
C PHE A 62 -12.30 9.19 -21.83
N ASP A 63 -12.93 8.85 -22.93
CA ASP A 63 -12.51 9.34 -24.24
C ASP A 63 -12.84 10.84 -24.33
N GLN A 64 -11.77 11.66 -24.27
CA GLN A 64 -11.90 13.06 -24.65
C GLN A 64 -12.27 13.08 -26.15
N PRO A 65 -13.20 13.95 -26.56
CA PRO A 65 -13.69 13.99 -27.95
C PRO A 65 -12.57 14.25 -28.98
N ASP A 66 -11.41 14.72 -28.55
CA ASP A 66 -10.27 15.08 -29.39
C ASP A 66 -9.10 14.06 -29.38
N GLN A 67 -9.20 12.95 -28.64
CA GLN A 67 -8.21 11.88 -28.72
C GLN A 67 -8.80 10.69 -29.48
N PRO A 68 -8.04 10.12 -30.47
CA PRO A 68 -8.48 8.91 -31.15
C PRO A 68 -8.71 7.83 -30.08
N SER A 69 -9.91 7.25 -30.09
CA SER A 69 -10.32 6.16 -29.22
C SER A 69 -9.21 5.11 -29.23
N ASP A 70 -8.63 4.85 -28.04
CA ASP A 70 -7.59 3.83 -27.90
C ASP A 70 -8.25 2.47 -28.21
N PRO A 71 -7.94 1.82 -29.35
CA PRO A 71 -8.79 0.75 -29.92
C PRO A 71 -8.80 -0.53 -29.10
N LYS A 72 -8.05 -0.60 -27.99
CA LYS A 72 -7.89 -1.81 -27.19
C LYS A 72 -8.22 -1.60 -25.71
N LEU A 73 -9.42 -1.13 -25.43
CA LEU A 73 -9.98 -1.25 -24.07
C LEU A 73 -10.21 -2.72 -23.73
N PHE A 74 -9.99 -3.13 -22.48
CA PHE A 74 -10.29 -4.48 -22.03
C PHE A 74 -11.80 -4.74 -22.12
N PRO A 75 -12.23 -5.80 -22.83
CA PRO A 75 -13.65 -6.04 -23.11
C PRO A 75 -14.41 -6.60 -21.91
N PHE A 76 -13.74 -7.00 -20.82
CA PHE A 76 -14.36 -7.67 -19.66
C PHE A 76 -15.28 -8.82 -20.05
N CYS A 77 -14.79 -9.70 -20.93
CA CYS A 77 -15.52 -10.88 -21.36
C CYS A 77 -15.51 -11.97 -20.29
N LEU A 78 -16.60 -12.73 -20.23
CA LEU A 78 -16.67 -13.92 -19.40
C LEU A 78 -15.70 -14.99 -19.93
N LEU A 79 -14.92 -15.59 -19.05
CA LEU A 79 -14.08 -16.73 -19.36
C LEU A 79 -14.86 -18.03 -19.27
N THR A 80 -14.53 -18.98 -20.13
CA THR A 80 -15.09 -20.33 -20.04
C THR A 80 -14.51 -21.03 -18.82
N THR A 81 -15.36 -21.59 -17.98
CA THR A 81 -14.96 -22.39 -16.83
C THR A 81 -15.33 -23.83 -17.06
N ARG A 82 -14.41 -24.77 -16.83
CA ARG A 82 -14.65 -26.21 -16.88
C ARG A 82 -14.10 -26.86 -15.62
N PHE A 83 -14.76 -27.92 -15.14
CA PHE A 83 -14.19 -28.75 -14.08
C PHE A 83 -13.22 -29.75 -14.70
N GLU A 84 -11.97 -29.73 -14.23
CA GLU A 84 -10.94 -30.70 -14.65
C GLU A 84 -10.42 -31.48 -13.45
N PRO A 85 -10.09 -32.77 -13.65
CA PRO A 85 -9.43 -33.55 -12.61
C PRO A 85 -8.06 -32.93 -12.28
N VAL A 86 -7.84 -32.72 -11.00
CA VAL A 86 -6.58 -32.18 -10.45
C VAL A 86 -5.69 -33.31 -9.96
N ASP A 87 -6.30 -34.22 -9.23
CA ASP A 87 -5.73 -35.44 -8.71
C ASP A 87 -6.76 -36.58 -8.95
N GLY A 88 -6.41 -37.83 -8.72
CA GLY A 88 -7.25 -38.99 -9.07
C GLY A 88 -8.70 -38.90 -8.55
N ASP A 89 -8.94 -38.15 -7.45
CA ASP A 89 -10.25 -38.13 -6.79
C ASP A 89 -10.85 -36.69 -6.69
N THR A 90 -10.15 -35.66 -7.17
CA THR A 90 -10.61 -34.27 -7.03
C THR A 90 -10.66 -33.55 -8.37
N CYS A 91 -11.74 -32.74 -8.56
CA CYS A 91 -11.89 -31.85 -9.68
C CYS A 91 -11.84 -30.38 -9.19
N ALA A 92 -11.23 -29.50 -9.98
CA ALA A 92 -11.21 -28.07 -9.74
C ALA A 92 -11.75 -27.30 -10.95
N PRO A 93 -12.36 -26.12 -10.73
CA PRO A 93 -12.74 -25.23 -11.82
C PRO A 93 -11.47 -24.64 -12.46
N VAL A 94 -11.32 -24.84 -13.76
CA VAL A 94 -10.23 -24.31 -14.58
C VAL A 94 -10.81 -23.23 -15.49
N LEU A 95 -10.18 -22.05 -15.48
CA LEU A 95 -10.54 -20.94 -16.35
C LEU A 95 -9.74 -21.03 -17.66
N TYR A 96 -10.45 -20.91 -18.77
CA TYR A 96 -9.86 -20.91 -20.11
C TYR A 96 -9.86 -19.48 -20.64
N ALA A 97 -8.68 -18.92 -20.79
CA ALA A 97 -8.44 -17.67 -21.49
C ALA A 97 -7.83 -17.96 -22.87
N ASN A 98 -8.31 -17.30 -23.90
CA ASN A 98 -7.77 -17.43 -25.24
C ASN A 98 -6.58 -16.51 -25.45
N THR A 99 -6.60 -15.35 -24.78
CA THR A 99 -5.60 -14.28 -24.94
C THR A 99 -5.07 -13.82 -23.59
N VAL A 100 -3.92 -13.14 -23.60
CA VAL A 100 -3.38 -12.47 -22.41
C VAL A 100 -4.32 -11.33 -21.97
N ALA A 101 -4.94 -10.63 -22.92
CA ALA A 101 -5.92 -9.59 -22.65
C ALA A 101 -7.14 -10.13 -21.88
N ASP A 102 -7.62 -11.34 -22.20
CA ASP A 102 -8.73 -11.99 -21.49
C ASP A 102 -8.36 -12.24 -20.02
N MET A 103 -7.15 -12.73 -19.76
CA MET A 103 -6.67 -12.93 -18.39
C MET A 103 -6.58 -11.63 -17.60
N ILE A 104 -6.06 -10.58 -18.23
CA ILE A 104 -5.97 -9.27 -17.60
C ILE A 104 -7.38 -8.75 -17.31
N SER A 105 -8.28 -8.79 -18.30
CA SER A 105 -9.69 -8.39 -18.15
C SER A 105 -10.37 -9.11 -17.00
N TYR A 106 -10.25 -10.41 -16.94
CA TYR A 106 -10.82 -11.23 -15.86
C TYR A 106 -10.25 -10.85 -14.49
N SER A 107 -8.94 -10.62 -14.41
CA SER A 107 -8.29 -10.21 -13.17
C SER A 107 -8.79 -8.85 -12.68
N LEU A 108 -8.94 -7.88 -13.58
CA LEU A 108 -9.46 -6.55 -13.27
C LEU A 108 -10.95 -6.63 -12.87
N GLN A 109 -11.76 -7.40 -13.58
CA GLN A 109 -13.17 -7.65 -13.25
C GLN A 109 -13.30 -8.27 -11.86
N THR A 110 -12.49 -9.29 -11.55
CA THR A 110 -12.46 -9.93 -10.23
C THR A 110 -12.14 -8.93 -9.11
N CYS A 111 -11.26 -7.95 -9.37
CA CYS A 111 -11.00 -6.87 -8.41
C CYS A 111 -12.26 -6.05 -8.13
N VAL A 112 -13.04 -5.72 -9.17
CA VAL A 112 -14.29 -4.97 -9.01
C VAL A 112 -15.35 -5.80 -8.27
N GLU A 113 -15.56 -7.04 -8.68
CA GLU A 113 -16.56 -7.94 -8.08
C GLU A 113 -16.28 -8.22 -6.60
N ARG A 114 -15.01 -8.35 -6.24
CA ARG A 114 -14.58 -8.58 -4.86
C ARG A 114 -14.35 -7.28 -4.08
N ASN A 115 -14.67 -6.14 -4.66
CA ASN A 115 -14.47 -4.81 -4.07
C ASN A 115 -13.03 -4.60 -3.58
N ILE A 116 -12.04 -5.06 -4.35
CA ILE A 116 -10.63 -4.91 -4.05
C ILE A 116 -10.19 -3.53 -4.55
N THR A 117 -9.95 -2.63 -3.62
CA THR A 117 -9.34 -1.33 -3.92
C THR A 117 -7.83 -1.41 -3.87
N VAL A 118 -7.16 -0.54 -4.60
CA VAL A 118 -5.71 -0.40 -4.59
C VAL A 118 -5.29 0.99 -4.11
N ARG A 119 -4.06 1.12 -3.66
CA ARG A 119 -3.43 2.39 -3.34
C ARG A 119 -2.00 2.41 -3.85
N ARG A 120 -1.51 3.58 -4.23
CA ARG A 120 -0.12 3.77 -4.59
C ARG A 120 0.74 3.90 -3.34
N CYS A 121 1.72 3.01 -3.18
CA CYS A 121 2.63 3.03 -2.02
C CYS A 121 3.45 4.32 -2.00
N LYS A 122 3.43 5.04 -0.89
CA LYS A 122 4.17 6.32 -0.73
C LYS A 122 5.70 6.14 -0.77
N ASN A 123 6.22 4.94 -0.50
CA ASN A 123 7.66 4.69 -0.54
C ASN A 123 8.14 4.25 -1.93
N CYS A 124 7.56 3.20 -2.52
CA CYS A 124 8.04 2.64 -3.78
C CYS A 124 7.24 3.06 -5.02
N GLY A 125 6.15 3.82 -4.86
CA GLY A 125 5.29 4.29 -5.94
C GLY A 125 4.46 3.21 -6.65
N ARG A 126 4.57 1.94 -6.28
CA ARG A 126 3.83 0.83 -6.90
C ARG A 126 2.46 0.65 -6.27
N TYR A 127 1.47 0.23 -7.05
CA TYR A 127 0.16 -0.12 -6.55
C TYR A 127 0.17 -1.39 -5.69
N PHE A 128 -0.64 -1.43 -4.65
CA PHE A 128 -0.88 -2.59 -3.81
C PHE A 128 -2.34 -2.67 -3.38
N ALA A 129 -2.85 -3.88 -3.22
CA ALA A 129 -4.23 -4.12 -2.82
C ALA A 129 -4.45 -3.76 -1.35
N GLN A 130 -5.59 -3.12 -1.06
CA GLN A 130 -6.03 -2.79 0.29
C GLN A 130 -6.76 -4.00 0.90
N THR A 131 -6.02 -5.03 1.28
CA THR A 131 -6.58 -6.27 1.86
C THR A 131 -6.74 -6.24 3.38
N GLY A 132 -6.24 -5.20 4.02
CA GLY A 132 -6.28 -5.04 5.47
C GLY A 132 -6.87 -3.69 5.86
N ARG A 133 -6.06 -2.83 6.50
CA ARG A 133 -6.51 -1.49 6.89
C ARG A 133 -6.59 -0.59 5.67
N VAL A 134 -7.77 -0.01 5.44
CA VAL A 134 -8.01 0.96 4.36
C VAL A 134 -7.10 2.19 4.45
N SER A 135 -6.57 2.50 5.64
CA SER A 135 -5.62 3.58 5.88
C SER A 135 -4.15 3.22 5.59
N ALA A 136 -3.86 2.00 5.12
CA ALA A 136 -2.47 1.61 4.82
C ALA A 136 -1.91 2.41 3.65
N GLU A 137 -0.82 3.15 3.86
CA GLU A 137 -0.17 4.01 2.87
C GLU A 137 1.09 3.37 2.25
N TYR A 138 1.56 2.27 2.82
CA TYR A 138 2.78 1.56 2.43
C TYR A 138 2.48 0.08 2.22
N CYS A 139 3.06 -0.49 1.17
CA CYS A 139 2.97 -1.92 0.90
C CYS A 139 3.97 -2.72 1.76
N ASP A 140 3.77 -4.04 1.78
CA ASP A 140 4.65 -4.96 2.52
C ASP A 140 5.88 -5.43 1.71
N ARG A 141 6.03 -4.96 0.46
CA ARG A 141 7.16 -5.35 -0.40
C ARG A 141 8.47 -4.84 0.16
N THR A 142 9.51 -5.67 0.09
CA THR A 142 10.88 -5.25 0.32
C THR A 142 11.45 -4.73 -1.00
N PRO A 143 11.93 -3.48 -1.07
CA PRO A 143 12.65 -2.98 -2.25
C PRO A 143 13.87 -3.86 -2.55
N LEU A 144 14.28 -3.94 -3.83
CA LEU A 144 15.40 -4.80 -4.25
C LEU A 144 16.72 -4.48 -3.52
N ASP A 145 16.91 -3.21 -3.15
CA ASP A 145 18.11 -2.72 -2.46
C ASP A 145 17.92 -2.59 -0.93
N GLY A 146 16.78 -3.05 -0.40
CA GLY A 146 16.38 -2.79 0.99
C GLY A 146 16.36 -4.05 1.86
N GLN A 147 16.78 -3.89 3.11
CA GLN A 147 16.63 -4.92 4.14
C GLN A 147 15.26 -4.92 4.83
N SER A 148 14.48 -3.86 4.63
CA SER A 148 13.20 -3.64 5.33
C SER A 148 12.06 -3.42 4.34
N SER A 149 10.84 -3.80 4.74
CA SER A 149 9.64 -3.57 3.93
C SER A 149 9.33 -2.09 3.77
N CYS A 150 8.60 -1.73 2.68
CA CYS A 150 8.12 -0.37 2.47
C CYS A 150 7.32 0.17 3.67
N ARG A 151 6.56 -0.69 4.35
CA ARG A 151 5.80 -0.33 5.55
C ARG A 151 6.72 0.08 6.70
N ALA A 152 7.76 -0.70 6.97
CA ALA A 152 8.72 -0.40 8.04
C ALA A 152 9.53 0.86 7.73
N MET A 153 10.01 1.01 6.50
CA MET A 153 10.76 2.19 6.05
C MET A 153 9.89 3.44 6.06
N GLY A 154 8.66 3.37 5.53
CA GLY A 154 7.76 4.50 5.44
C GLY A 154 7.33 5.01 6.81
N ALA A 155 7.03 4.11 7.75
CA ALA A 155 6.71 4.48 9.13
C ALA A 155 7.90 5.20 9.80
N PHE A 156 9.11 4.69 9.62
CA PHE A 156 10.33 5.31 10.16
C PHE A 156 10.60 6.69 9.53
N GLN A 157 10.48 6.82 8.21
CA GLN A 157 10.66 8.10 7.52
C GLN A 157 9.64 9.15 7.97
N GLN A 158 8.35 8.80 8.05
CA GLN A 158 7.31 9.70 8.53
C GLN A 158 7.56 10.14 9.97
N TRP A 159 7.96 9.20 10.82
CA TRP A 159 8.33 9.51 12.19
C TRP A 159 9.53 10.47 12.26
N THR A 160 10.57 10.24 11.44
CA THR A 160 11.76 11.09 11.37
C THR A 160 11.43 12.49 10.84
N LEU A 161 10.59 12.60 9.79
CA LEU A 161 10.15 13.90 9.26
C LEU A 161 9.34 14.70 10.28
N LYS A 162 8.37 14.08 10.95
CA LYS A 162 7.62 14.74 12.02
C LYS A 162 8.52 15.25 13.15
N GLN A 163 9.55 14.48 13.49
CA GLN A 163 10.53 14.91 14.50
C GLN A 163 11.46 16.03 14.01
N ALA A 164 11.78 16.06 12.72
CA ALA A 164 12.62 17.10 12.15
C ALA A 164 11.94 18.47 12.16
N ASP A 165 10.62 18.51 12.06
CA ASP A 165 9.82 19.75 12.02
C ASP A 165 9.29 20.19 13.41
N ASP A 166 9.43 19.34 14.44
CA ASP A 166 8.99 19.63 15.79
C ASP A 166 10.14 20.20 16.66
N PRO A 167 10.20 21.54 16.87
CA PRO A 167 11.25 22.15 17.70
C PRO A 167 11.14 21.73 19.17
N VAL A 168 9.94 21.49 19.68
CA VAL A 168 9.68 21.04 21.04
C VAL A 168 10.24 19.64 21.26
N PHE A 169 10.00 18.75 20.30
CA PHE A 169 10.57 17.40 20.34
C PHE A 169 12.09 17.39 20.27
N LYS A 170 12.72 18.28 19.47
CA LYS A 170 14.18 18.38 19.40
C LYS A 170 14.80 18.74 20.76
N VAL A 171 14.19 19.71 21.46
CA VAL A 171 14.67 20.13 22.79
C VAL A 171 14.49 19.02 23.81
N TYR A 172 13.30 18.39 23.84
CA TYR A 172 13.00 17.23 24.69
C TYR A 172 14.00 16.10 24.48
N ARG A 173 14.25 15.70 23.22
CA ARG A 173 15.16 14.59 22.91
C ARG A 173 16.60 14.88 23.28
N ARG A 174 17.04 16.14 23.13
CA ARG A 174 18.39 16.56 23.55
C ARG A 174 18.55 16.41 25.06
N GLU A 175 17.58 16.86 25.83
CA GLU A 175 17.57 16.76 27.28
C GLU A 175 17.48 15.32 27.76
N TYR A 176 16.61 14.52 27.15
CA TYR A 176 16.49 13.08 27.42
C TYR A 176 17.83 12.36 27.25
N LYS A 177 18.53 12.59 26.13
CA LYS A 177 19.85 12.00 25.86
C LYS A 177 20.90 12.47 26.88
N ARG A 178 20.87 13.72 27.28
CA ARG A 178 21.78 14.30 28.27
C ARG A 178 21.61 13.58 29.61
N ARG A 179 20.41 13.44 30.09
CA ARG A 179 20.12 12.78 31.38
C ARG A 179 20.36 11.25 31.32
N PHE A 180 20.05 10.63 30.21
CA PHE A 180 20.39 9.23 30.02
C PHE A 180 21.90 8.97 30.08
N ALA A 181 22.72 9.88 29.59
CA ALA A 181 24.16 9.81 29.73
C ALA A 181 24.61 10.00 31.20
N TRP A 182 23.84 10.73 32.02
CA TRP A 182 24.13 10.89 33.46
C TRP A 182 23.95 9.60 34.25
N ILE A 183 23.03 8.72 33.84
CA ILE A 183 22.92 7.36 34.42
C ILE A 183 24.26 6.63 34.28
N LYS A 184 24.77 6.61 33.03
CA LYS A 184 26.06 5.94 32.74
C LYS A 184 27.24 6.56 33.49
N ALA A 185 27.17 7.84 33.81
CA ALA A 185 28.16 8.57 34.58
C ALA A 185 27.94 8.49 36.11
N GLY A 186 26.93 7.77 36.58
CA GLY A 186 26.60 7.62 38.00
C GLY A 186 26.13 8.89 38.70
N ARG A 187 25.62 9.88 37.92
CA ARG A 187 25.17 11.18 38.47
C ARG A 187 23.73 11.15 38.95
N ILE A 188 22.90 10.32 38.33
CA ILE A 188 21.50 10.08 38.70
C ILE A 188 21.21 8.59 38.67
N SER A 189 20.26 8.13 39.45
CA SER A 189 19.79 6.75 39.43
C SER A 189 18.82 6.50 38.30
N ASP A 190 18.64 5.23 37.93
CA ASP A 190 17.65 4.80 36.95
C ASP A 190 16.22 5.25 37.35
N SER A 191 15.88 5.11 38.64
CA SER A 191 14.57 5.50 39.19
C SER A 191 14.29 6.98 39.05
N GLU A 192 15.28 7.84 39.34
CA GLU A 192 15.16 9.30 39.16
C GLU A 192 14.97 9.65 37.69
N PHE A 193 15.73 9.01 36.82
CA PHE A 193 15.59 9.23 35.37
C PHE A 193 14.20 8.84 34.85
N TYR A 194 13.69 7.68 35.24
CA TYR A 194 12.37 7.24 34.78
C TYR A 194 11.26 8.12 35.31
N ALA A 195 11.31 8.56 36.58
CA ALA A 195 10.36 9.50 37.16
C ALA A 195 10.36 10.85 36.42
N TRP A 196 11.56 11.41 36.16
CA TRP A 196 11.69 12.59 35.33
C TRP A 196 11.18 12.41 33.90
N SER A 197 11.48 11.27 33.27
CA SER A 197 11.05 10.98 31.89
C SER A 197 9.52 10.93 31.77
N GLU A 198 8.82 10.44 32.76
CA GLU A 198 7.36 10.40 32.82
C GLU A 198 6.78 11.81 32.91
N GLN A 199 7.30 12.62 33.85
CA GLN A 199 6.91 14.02 33.97
C GLN A 199 7.22 14.84 32.70
N ALA A 200 8.37 14.60 32.06
CA ALA A 200 8.73 15.28 30.82
C ALA A 200 7.81 14.93 29.64
N ARG A 201 7.32 13.67 29.57
CA ARG A 201 6.31 13.28 28.58
C ARG A 201 4.97 13.96 28.82
N GLU A 202 4.58 14.08 30.08
CA GLU A 202 3.33 14.78 30.47
C GLU A 202 3.39 16.26 30.12
N GLN A 203 4.49 16.94 30.43
CA GLN A 203 4.70 18.35 30.08
C GLN A 203 4.77 18.55 28.57
N LYS A 204 5.43 17.64 27.84
CA LYS A 204 5.42 17.67 26.37
C LYS A 204 4.01 17.53 25.81
N LYS A 205 3.19 16.62 26.36
CA LYS A 205 1.80 16.46 25.96
C LYS A 205 0.99 17.74 26.18
N LYS A 206 1.15 18.41 27.30
CA LYS A 206 0.51 19.71 27.57
C LYS A 206 0.94 20.79 26.57
N CYS A 207 2.21 20.76 26.13
CA CYS A 207 2.70 21.66 25.10
C CYS A 207 2.10 21.34 23.73
N ASP A 208 2.00 20.03 23.36
CA ASP A 208 1.39 19.58 22.12
C ASP A 208 -0.12 19.90 22.06
N GLU A 209 -0.79 19.94 23.21
CA GLU A 209 -2.20 20.33 23.39
C GLU A 209 -2.41 21.85 23.49
N GLY A 210 -1.33 22.64 23.47
CA GLY A 210 -1.38 24.10 23.56
C GLY A 210 -1.69 24.67 24.95
N ILE A 211 -1.62 23.82 26.00
CA ILE A 211 -1.86 24.25 27.41
C ILE A 211 -0.69 25.08 27.95
N ILE A 212 0.52 24.74 27.52
CA ILE A 212 1.75 25.49 27.84
C ILE A 212 2.48 25.86 26.56
N THR A 213 3.26 26.94 26.58
CA THR A 213 4.05 27.33 25.41
C THR A 213 5.36 26.53 25.30
N ALA A 214 5.98 26.58 24.13
CA ALA A 214 7.27 25.91 23.88
C ALA A 214 8.38 26.47 24.80
N GLU A 215 8.33 27.80 25.10
CA GLU A 215 9.25 28.47 26.01
C GLU A 215 9.07 27.98 27.44
N GLN A 216 7.82 27.86 27.91
CA GLN A 216 7.51 27.31 29.24
C GLN A 216 7.98 25.88 29.40
N PHE A 217 7.80 25.06 28.36
CA PHE A 217 8.32 23.68 28.36
C PHE A 217 9.85 23.61 28.37
N GLN A 218 10.53 24.48 27.61
CA GLN A 218 11.98 24.57 27.63
C GLN A 218 12.52 25.06 29.01
N GLN A 219 11.85 26.00 29.65
CA GLN A 219 12.18 26.46 30.99
C GLN A 219 12.05 25.29 31.97
N TRP A 220 10.93 24.60 31.96
CA TRP A 220 10.69 23.45 32.83
C TRP A 220 11.80 22.36 32.66
N LEU A 221 12.21 22.06 31.41
CA LEU A 221 13.28 21.09 31.14
C LEU A 221 14.64 21.48 31.70
N LYS A 222 14.91 22.79 31.88
CA LYS A 222 16.15 23.27 32.47
C LYS A 222 16.13 23.25 34.01
N GLU A 223 14.98 23.42 34.60
CA GLU A 223 14.78 23.51 36.05
C GLU A 223 14.52 22.15 36.71
N SER A 224 13.99 21.19 35.95
CA SER A 224 13.72 19.83 36.41
C SER A 224 15.00 18.99 36.36
#